data_ab8cafb817c4b97e731887bb74f9cf07
#
_entry.id   ab8cafb817c4b97e731887bb74f9cf07
#
_cell.length_a   1.000
_cell.length_b   1.000
_cell.length_c   1.000
_cell.angle_alpha   90.00
_cell.angle_beta   90.00
_cell.angle_gamma   90.00
#
_symmetry.space_group_name_H-M   'P 1'
#
loop_
_entity.id
_entity.type
_entity.pdbx_description
1 polymer ?
#
loop_
_entity_poly.entity_id
_entity_poly.type
_entity_poly.pdbx_seq_one_letter_code
_entity_poly.pdbx_strand_id
1 'polypeptide(L)'
;RKIFNQRMDARKKEEIKSVTGNLDFSTEEKKEVPLVWIFIDEAHEFLPLNKKTIATDALIQLLREGRQPGISLVLATQQPGKIHTDVMTQSDIVIAHRVTSKSDLEALNHIMQSYLIESIKKYMDDLPGLKGSAIILDDNSERIYPMRIRPRFTWHGGEAPTAVKIEKRL
;
A
#
# COMPACT_ATOMS: atom_id res chain seq x y z
N ARG A 1 -8.87 -15.67 -0.94
CA ARG A 1 -8.55 -16.97 -1.58
C ARG A 1 -9.20 -17.14 -2.95
N LYS A 2 -10.53 -16.91 -3.12
CA LYS A 2 -11.20 -17.08 -4.41
C LYS A 2 -10.57 -16.23 -5.52
N ILE A 3 -10.37 -14.94 -5.30
CA ILE A 3 -9.71 -14.02 -6.25
C ILE A 3 -8.29 -14.47 -6.57
N PHE A 4 -7.52 -14.88 -5.56
CA PHE A 4 -6.16 -15.38 -5.73
C PHE A 4 -6.14 -16.60 -6.68
N ASN A 5 -6.97 -17.61 -6.43
CA ASN A 5 -7.03 -18.80 -7.27
C ASN A 5 -7.46 -18.47 -8.71
N GLN A 6 -8.47 -17.59 -8.88
CA GLN A 6 -8.91 -17.15 -10.21
C GLN A 6 -7.79 -16.46 -11.00
N ARG A 7 -7.00 -15.59 -10.33
CA ARG A 7 -5.86 -14.94 -10.97
C ARG A 7 -4.71 -15.90 -11.26
N MET A 8 -4.42 -16.83 -10.34
CA MET A 8 -3.41 -17.88 -10.57
C MET A 8 -3.74 -18.74 -11.79
N ASP A 9 -5.00 -19.17 -11.94
CA ASP A 9 -5.46 -19.94 -13.09
C ASP A 9 -5.37 -19.11 -14.38
N ALA A 10 -5.71 -17.82 -14.33
CA ALA A 10 -5.56 -16.92 -15.47
C ALA A 10 -4.09 -16.77 -15.85
N ARG A 11 -3.21 -16.55 -14.89
CA ARG A 11 -1.77 -16.41 -15.12
C ARG A 11 -1.14 -17.65 -15.77
N LYS A 12 -1.47 -18.85 -15.28
CA LYS A 12 -1.02 -20.10 -15.89
C LYS A 12 -1.45 -20.21 -17.35
N LYS A 13 -2.68 -19.81 -17.67
CA LYS A 13 -3.17 -19.80 -19.06
C LYS A 13 -2.42 -18.77 -19.92
N GLU A 14 -2.12 -17.60 -19.38
CA GLU A 14 -1.31 -16.56 -20.05
C GLU A 14 0.10 -17.09 -20.37
N GLU A 15 0.75 -17.74 -19.40
CA GLU A 15 2.08 -18.33 -19.56
C GLU A 15 2.11 -19.45 -20.63
N ILE A 16 1.14 -20.37 -20.60
CA ILE A 16 1.04 -21.43 -21.62
C ILE A 16 0.89 -20.81 -23.01
N LYS A 17 0.04 -19.78 -23.16
CA LYS A 17 -0.13 -19.10 -24.44
C LYS A 17 1.16 -18.43 -24.94
N SER A 18 1.93 -17.83 -24.04
CA SER A 18 3.18 -17.16 -24.40
C SER A 18 4.26 -18.14 -24.88
N VAL A 19 4.24 -19.38 -24.38
CA VAL A 19 5.20 -20.43 -24.73
C VAL A 19 4.79 -21.19 -25.99
N THR A 20 3.48 -21.48 -26.16
CA THR A 20 2.98 -22.30 -27.28
C THR A 20 2.78 -21.51 -28.58
N GLY A 21 2.99 -20.19 -28.55
CA GLY A 21 2.66 -19.30 -29.66
C GLY A 21 1.18 -19.46 -30.06
N ASN A 22 0.52 -18.43 -30.52
CA ASN A 22 -0.93 -18.33 -30.80
C ASN A 22 -1.48 -19.42 -31.78
N LEU A 23 -1.32 -20.71 -31.49
CA LEU A 23 -1.87 -21.82 -32.29
C LEU A 23 -3.35 -22.12 -31.96
N ASP A 24 -3.95 -21.32 -31.08
CA ASP A 24 -5.35 -21.55 -30.68
C ASP A 24 -6.28 -20.77 -31.62
N PHE A 25 -6.75 -21.42 -32.68
CA PHE A 25 -7.75 -20.90 -33.64
C PHE A 25 -9.17 -20.83 -33.07
N SER A 26 -9.35 -20.97 -31.74
CA SER A 26 -10.66 -20.85 -31.12
C SER A 26 -11.09 -19.37 -31.04
N THR A 27 -12.12 -19.05 -31.80
CA THR A 27 -12.81 -17.74 -31.87
C THR A 27 -13.68 -17.42 -30.62
N GLU A 28 -13.54 -18.15 -29.53
CA GLU A 28 -14.23 -17.79 -28.30
C GLU A 28 -13.59 -16.54 -27.70
N GLU A 29 -14.36 -15.47 -27.52
CA GLU A 29 -14.01 -14.30 -26.72
C GLU A 29 -13.67 -14.75 -25.31
N LYS A 30 -12.39 -15.03 -25.06
CA LYS A 30 -11.91 -15.45 -23.75
C LYS A 30 -11.99 -14.22 -22.84
N LYS A 31 -12.92 -14.24 -21.91
CA LYS A 31 -13.09 -13.22 -20.89
C LYS A 31 -11.77 -13.05 -20.13
N GLU A 32 -11.06 -11.96 -20.37
CA GLU A 32 -9.84 -11.65 -19.67
C GLU A 32 -10.13 -11.43 -18.18
N VAL A 33 -9.30 -12.01 -17.32
CA VAL A 33 -9.39 -11.78 -15.88
C VAL A 33 -8.47 -10.60 -15.55
N PRO A 34 -9.01 -9.44 -15.14
CA PRO A 34 -8.23 -8.23 -14.94
C PRO A 34 -7.26 -8.38 -13.76
N LEU A 35 -6.19 -7.59 -13.77
CA LEU A 35 -5.33 -7.37 -12.60
C LEU A 35 -6.17 -6.76 -11.47
N VAL A 36 -5.81 -7.09 -10.23
CA VAL A 36 -6.60 -6.68 -9.06
C VAL A 36 -5.78 -5.78 -8.15
N TRP A 37 -6.35 -4.63 -7.79
CA TRP A 37 -5.83 -3.74 -6.76
C TRP A 37 -6.78 -3.74 -5.57
N ILE A 38 -6.24 -4.03 -4.39
CA ILE A 38 -7.00 -4.06 -3.14
C ILE A 38 -6.51 -2.91 -2.27
N PHE A 39 -7.42 -2.00 -1.93
CA PHE A 39 -7.15 -0.86 -1.06
C PHE A 39 -7.73 -1.14 0.32
N ILE A 40 -6.91 -1.03 1.36
CA ILE A 40 -7.32 -1.26 2.75
C ILE A 40 -6.91 -0.04 3.57
N ASP A 41 -7.91 0.67 4.08
CA ASP A 41 -7.69 1.74 5.06
C ASP A 41 -7.67 1.15 6.48
N GLU A 42 -6.98 1.82 7.40
CA GLU A 42 -6.73 1.35 8.77
C GLU A 42 -6.22 -0.10 8.81
N ALA A 43 -5.26 -0.41 7.94
CA ALA A 43 -4.77 -1.78 7.70
C ALA A 43 -4.26 -2.49 8.97
N HIS A 44 -3.85 -1.75 10.00
CA HIS A 44 -3.45 -2.32 11.30
C HIS A 44 -4.59 -3.06 12.02
N GLU A 45 -5.87 -2.78 11.69
CA GLU A 45 -7.02 -3.50 12.23
C GLU A 45 -7.15 -4.92 11.62
N PHE A 46 -6.66 -5.11 10.38
CA PHE A 46 -6.73 -6.38 9.65
C PHE A 46 -5.41 -7.17 9.71
N LEU A 47 -4.31 -6.46 9.87
CA LEU A 47 -2.94 -6.97 9.94
C LEU A 47 -2.24 -6.47 11.22
N PRO A 48 -2.76 -6.76 12.42
CA PRO A 48 -2.16 -6.31 13.67
C PRO A 48 -0.85 -7.04 13.96
N LEU A 49 0.11 -6.34 14.61
CA LEU A 49 1.44 -6.86 14.94
C LEU A 49 1.38 -8.11 15.83
N ASN A 50 0.55 -8.10 16.88
CA ASN A 50 0.58 -9.10 17.97
C ASN A 50 -0.68 -9.97 18.06
N LYS A 51 -1.57 -9.87 17.07
CA LYS A 51 -2.84 -10.61 17.04
C LYS A 51 -3.11 -11.13 15.64
N LYS A 52 -4.04 -12.08 15.54
CA LYS A 52 -4.55 -12.54 14.26
C LYS A 52 -6.03 -12.22 14.14
N THR A 53 -6.43 -11.74 12.98
CA THR A 53 -7.82 -11.59 12.56
C THR A 53 -8.16 -12.69 11.55
N ILE A 54 -9.42 -12.82 11.19
CA ILE A 54 -9.86 -13.77 10.15
C ILE A 54 -9.20 -13.42 8.78
N ALA A 55 -8.86 -12.16 8.54
CA ALA A 55 -8.25 -11.68 7.30
C ALA A 55 -6.72 -11.84 7.26
N THR A 56 -6.04 -11.87 8.42
CA THR A 56 -4.58 -11.77 8.54
C THR A 56 -3.84 -12.78 7.67
N ASP A 57 -4.15 -14.07 7.78
CA ASP A 57 -3.40 -15.10 7.03
C ASP A 57 -3.61 -14.97 5.51
N ALA A 58 -4.81 -14.58 5.07
CA ALA A 58 -5.09 -14.37 3.65
C ALA A 58 -4.38 -13.14 3.08
N LEU A 59 -4.29 -12.07 3.87
CA LEU A 59 -3.59 -10.84 3.46
C LEU A 59 -2.07 -11.03 3.47
N ILE A 60 -1.51 -11.76 4.44
CA ILE A 60 -0.09 -12.12 4.45
C ILE A 60 0.26 -12.96 3.22
N GLN A 61 -0.59 -13.91 2.84
CA GLN A 61 -0.39 -14.67 1.61
C GLN A 61 -0.36 -13.74 0.39
N LEU A 62 -1.27 -12.76 0.30
CA LEU A 62 -1.28 -11.79 -0.79
C LEU A 62 -0.04 -10.89 -0.80
N LEU A 63 0.47 -10.48 0.36
CA LEU A 63 1.70 -9.70 0.46
C LEU A 63 2.91 -10.46 -0.10
N ARG A 64 3.02 -11.76 0.22
CA ARG A 64 4.16 -12.58 -0.19
C ARG A 64 4.06 -13.12 -1.62
N GLU A 65 2.86 -13.45 -2.06
CA GLU A 65 2.63 -14.22 -3.29
C GLU A 65 1.78 -13.48 -4.33
N GLY A 66 1.20 -12.32 -4.00
CA GLY A 66 0.26 -11.58 -4.84
C GLY A 66 0.86 -11.07 -6.15
N ARG A 67 2.19 -10.87 -6.20
CA ARG A 67 2.89 -10.40 -7.39
C ARG A 67 2.71 -11.35 -8.59
N GLN A 68 2.84 -12.66 -8.37
CA GLN A 68 2.74 -13.65 -9.44
C GLN A 68 1.37 -13.67 -10.11
N PRO A 69 0.23 -13.73 -9.38
CA PRO A 69 -1.10 -13.67 -9.97
C PRO A 69 -1.52 -12.25 -10.41
N GLY A 70 -0.71 -11.23 -10.17
CA GLY A 70 -1.03 -9.85 -10.51
C GLY A 70 -2.08 -9.22 -9.58
N ILE A 71 -1.93 -9.44 -8.28
CA ILE A 71 -2.72 -8.80 -7.23
C ILE A 71 -1.82 -7.85 -6.45
N SER A 72 -2.19 -6.58 -6.40
CA SER A 72 -1.48 -5.54 -5.65
C SER A 72 -2.29 -5.09 -4.44
N LEU A 73 -1.61 -4.82 -3.33
CA LEU A 73 -2.21 -4.26 -2.12
C LEU A 73 -1.75 -2.81 -1.95
N VAL A 74 -2.70 -1.94 -1.61
CA VAL A 74 -2.44 -0.58 -1.14
C VAL A 74 -2.99 -0.48 0.27
N LEU A 75 -2.09 -0.34 1.23
CA LEU A 75 -2.43 -0.35 2.65
C LEU A 75 -2.22 1.06 3.21
N ALA A 76 -3.21 1.60 3.89
CA ALA A 76 -3.09 2.84 4.63
C ALA A 76 -3.24 2.58 6.13
N THR A 77 -2.45 3.27 6.94
CA THR A 77 -2.54 3.19 8.40
C THR A 77 -2.07 4.46 9.05
N GLN A 78 -2.67 4.81 10.16
CA GLN A 78 -2.21 5.89 11.04
C GLN A 78 -1.32 5.37 12.18
N GLN A 79 -1.16 4.04 12.29
CA GLN A 79 -0.40 3.39 13.37
C GLN A 79 0.61 2.37 12.81
N PRO A 80 1.66 2.83 12.11
CA PRO A 80 2.64 1.92 11.50
C PRO A 80 3.35 1.04 12.53
N GLY A 81 3.53 1.50 13.77
CA GLY A 81 4.09 0.69 14.86
C GLY A 81 3.21 -0.47 15.33
N LYS A 82 1.95 -0.55 14.90
CA LYS A 82 1.02 -1.63 15.27
C LYS A 82 0.69 -2.59 14.13
N ILE A 83 1.23 -2.36 12.94
CA ILE A 83 0.97 -3.19 11.78
C ILE A 83 1.91 -4.41 11.75
N HIS A 84 1.45 -5.49 11.12
CA HIS A 84 2.22 -6.74 10.98
C HIS A 84 3.55 -6.49 10.26
N THR A 85 4.62 -7.14 10.70
CA THR A 85 5.98 -6.96 10.15
C THR A 85 6.07 -7.27 8.67
N ASP A 86 5.31 -8.25 8.15
CA ASP A 86 5.29 -8.58 6.73
C ASP A 86 4.84 -7.40 5.85
N VAL A 87 3.96 -6.53 6.34
CA VAL A 87 3.58 -5.32 5.59
C VAL A 87 4.80 -4.46 5.34
N MET A 88 5.64 -4.32 6.35
CA MET A 88 6.82 -3.48 6.29
C MET A 88 7.91 -4.09 5.39
N THR A 89 8.12 -5.40 5.47
CA THR A 89 9.18 -6.11 4.74
C THR A 89 8.83 -6.50 3.31
N GLN A 90 7.54 -6.50 2.95
CA GLN A 90 7.06 -6.87 1.62
C GLN A 90 6.53 -5.67 0.81
N SER A 91 6.72 -4.45 1.32
CA SER A 91 6.27 -3.25 0.62
C SER A 91 7.38 -2.71 -0.28
N ASP A 92 7.14 -2.67 -1.59
CA ASP A 92 8.06 -2.09 -2.57
C ASP A 92 8.15 -0.56 -2.45
N ILE A 93 7.02 0.07 -2.09
CA ILE A 93 6.93 1.54 -1.95
C ILE A 93 6.21 1.89 -0.65
N VAL A 94 6.81 2.77 0.15
CA VAL A 94 6.19 3.32 1.34
C VAL A 94 6.11 4.84 1.23
N ILE A 95 4.92 5.37 1.42
CA ILE A 95 4.68 6.82 1.49
C ILE A 95 4.39 7.17 2.94
N ALA A 96 5.32 7.86 3.59
CA ALA A 96 5.17 8.27 4.97
C ALA A 96 4.93 9.78 5.07
N HIS A 97 3.76 10.16 5.56
CA HIS A 97 3.49 11.50 6.02
C HIS A 97 4.20 11.75 7.34
N ARG A 98 4.22 13.01 7.79
CA ARG A 98 4.90 13.38 9.03
C ARG A 98 4.40 12.56 10.21
N VAL A 99 5.29 11.80 10.82
CA VAL A 99 5.08 11.03 12.07
C VAL A 99 5.94 11.62 13.18
N THR A 100 5.40 11.64 14.38
CA THR A 100 6.04 12.24 15.58
C THR A 100 6.24 11.22 16.69
N SER A 101 5.50 10.12 16.68
CA SER A 101 5.62 9.05 17.67
C SER A 101 6.93 8.28 17.48
N LYS A 102 7.63 8.01 18.59
CA LYS A 102 8.88 7.23 18.58
C LYS A 102 8.66 5.81 18.04
N SER A 103 7.57 5.15 18.44
CA SER A 103 7.23 3.81 17.97
C SER A 103 6.98 3.76 16.46
N ASP A 104 6.38 4.79 15.89
CA ASP A 104 6.09 4.87 14.46
C ASP A 104 7.35 5.17 13.65
N LEU A 105 8.25 5.99 14.19
CA LEU A 105 9.57 6.22 13.60
C LEU A 105 10.43 4.95 13.63
N GLU A 106 10.39 4.19 14.72
CA GLU A 106 11.07 2.90 14.82
C GLU A 106 10.51 1.88 13.82
N ALA A 107 9.18 1.83 13.63
CA ALA A 107 8.57 0.98 12.62
C ALA A 107 9.01 1.37 11.21
N LEU A 108 9.02 2.64 10.86
CA LEU A 108 9.56 3.11 9.58
C LEU A 108 11.06 2.77 9.40
N ASN A 109 11.83 2.85 10.47
CA ASN A 109 13.24 2.45 10.45
C ASN A 109 13.43 0.96 10.17
N HIS A 110 12.50 0.10 10.62
CA HIS A 110 12.54 -1.34 10.32
C HIS A 110 12.30 -1.66 8.84
N ILE A 111 11.52 -0.86 8.12
CA ILE A 111 11.36 -0.99 6.66
C ILE A 111 12.70 -0.74 5.97
N MET A 112 13.51 0.10 6.55
CA MET A 112 14.69 0.68 5.95
C MET A 112 15.99 0.12 6.55
N GLN A 113 16.03 -1.18 6.85
CA GLN A 113 17.23 -1.83 7.41
C GLN A 113 18.51 -1.60 6.58
N SER A 114 18.35 -1.26 5.29
CA SER A 114 19.44 -0.88 4.39
C SER A 114 19.83 0.60 4.44
N TYR A 115 19.01 1.45 5.07
CA TYR A 115 19.27 2.90 5.14
C TYR A 115 19.74 3.31 6.54
N LEU A 116 20.63 4.31 6.61
CA LEU A 116 21.08 4.86 7.89
C LEU A 116 19.88 5.48 8.65
N ILE A 117 19.62 4.98 9.85
CA ILE A 117 18.53 5.41 10.74
C ILE A 117 18.47 6.93 10.91
N GLU A 118 19.64 7.59 10.95
CA GLU A 118 19.77 9.05 11.04
C GLU A 118 19.15 9.78 9.84
N SER A 119 19.11 9.14 8.66
CA SER A 119 18.60 9.76 7.45
C SER A 119 17.08 9.96 7.50
N ILE A 120 16.31 8.97 7.97
CA ILE A 120 14.84 9.07 8.00
C ILE A 120 14.39 10.16 8.97
N LYS A 121 14.95 10.15 10.18
CA LYS A 121 14.63 11.16 11.18
C LYS A 121 14.92 12.55 10.64
N LYS A 122 16.08 12.75 10.03
CA LYS A 122 16.44 14.02 9.40
C LYS A 122 15.42 14.43 8.32
N TYR A 123 15.07 13.51 7.40
CA TYR A 123 14.07 13.80 6.36
C TYR A 123 12.70 14.13 6.95
N MET A 124 12.28 13.44 8.02
CA MET A 124 11.01 13.73 8.69
C MET A 124 11.02 15.07 9.43
N ASP A 125 12.14 15.42 10.05
CA ASP A 125 12.29 16.70 10.76
C ASP A 125 12.36 17.88 9.77
N ASP A 126 12.99 17.66 8.60
CA ASP A 126 13.13 18.67 7.53
C ASP A 126 11.82 18.82 6.69
N LEU A 127 10.83 17.94 6.86
CA LEU A 127 9.56 18.07 6.14
C LEU A 127 8.83 19.36 6.56
N PRO A 128 8.43 20.20 5.58
CA PRO A 128 7.66 21.38 5.87
C PRO A 128 6.34 21.02 6.56
N GLY A 129 5.88 21.86 7.50
CA GLY A 129 4.61 21.70 8.21
C GLY A 129 3.35 21.87 7.35
N LEU A 130 3.50 21.79 6.03
CA LEU A 130 2.41 21.94 5.05
C LEU A 130 1.64 20.62 4.88
N LYS A 131 0.33 20.72 4.71
CA LYS A 131 -0.50 19.55 4.38
C LYS A 131 -0.01 18.89 3.09
N GLY A 132 0.09 17.55 3.12
CA GLY A 132 0.55 16.75 2.00
C GLY A 132 2.07 16.54 1.94
N SER A 133 2.86 17.12 2.85
CA SER A 133 4.28 16.80 2.94
C SER A 133 4.47 15.34 3.33
N ALA A 134 5.36 14.65 2.60
CA ALA A 134 5.63 13.22 2.77
C ALA A 134 7.04 12.87 2.29
N ILE A 135 7.51 11.69 2.64
CA ILE A 135 8.64 11.03 2.00
C ILE A 135 8.15 9.79 1.27
N ILE A 136 8.73 9.49 0.12
CA ILE A 136 8.60 8.20 -0.55
C ILE A 136 9.88 7.41 -0.27
N LEU A 137 9.70 6.19 0.15
CA LEU A 137 10.73 5.18 0.28
C LEU A 137 10.50 4.17 -0.84
N ASP A 138 11.46 4.03 -1.72
CA ASP A 138 11.41 3.10 -2.85
C ASP A 138 12.48 2.03 -2.63
N ASP A 139 12.05 0.81 -2.31
CA ASP A 139 12.93 -0.32 -2.03
C ASP A 139 13.72 -0.74 -3.28
N ASN A 140 13.13 -0.60 -4.48
CA ASN A 140 13.81 -1.00 -5.72
C ASN A 140 14.99 -0.09 -6.07
N SER A 141 14.88 1.22 -5.82
CA SER A 141 15.96 2.19 -6.08
C SER A 141 16.83 2.44 -4.85
N GLU A 142 16.44 1.92 -3.70
CA GLU A 142 17.07 2.17 -2.40
C GLU A 142 17.21 3.67 -2.11
N ARG A 143 16.17 4.46 -2.38
CA ARG A 143 16.21 5.92 -2.25
C ARG A 143 15.01 6.47 -1.48
N ILE A 144 15.26 7.62 -0.84
CA ILE A 144 14.27 8.43 -0.15
C ILE A 144 14.03 9.70 -0.94
N TYR A 145 12.77 9.99 -1.23
CA TYR A 145 12.38 11.19 -1.95
C TYR A 145 11.43 12.03 -1.09
N PRO A 146 11.84 13.23 -0.62
CA PRO A 146 10.90 14.16 -0.03
C PRO A 146 9.96 14.68 -1.12
N MET A 147 8.67 14.75 -0.81
CA MET A 147 7.65 15.18 -1.76
C MET A 147 6.51 15.93 -1.08
N ARG A 148 5.68 16.54 -1.90
CA ARG A 148 4.40 17.08 -1.48
C ARG A 148 3.29 16.52 -2.35
N ILE A 149 2.33 15.86 -1.73
CA ILE A 149 1.13 15.39 -2.41
C ILE A 149 0.31 16.60 -2.85
N ARG A 150 -0.08 16.65 -4.12
CA ARG A 150 -0.94 17.71 -4.65
C ARG A 150 -2.32 17.67 -4.00
N PRO A 151 -3.05 18.79 -3.94
CA PRO A 151 -4.44 18.79 -3.53
C PRO A 151 -5.27 17.86 -4.43
N ARG A 152 -6.31 17.27 -3.85
CA ARG A 152 -7.25 16.43 -4.61
C ARG A 152 -8.12 17.30 -5.54
N PHE A 153 -8.60 16.70 -6.61
CA PHE A 153 -9.59 17.33 -7.50
C PHE A 153 -11.04 17.00 -7.10
N THR A 154 -11.21 15.99 -6.24
CA THR A 154 -12.52 15.55 -5.78
C THR A 154 -12.96 16.29 -4.53
N TRP A 155 -14.28 16.33 -4.29
CA TRP A 155 -14.86 16.87 -3.06
C TRP A 155 -14.34 16.11 -1.82
N HIS A 156 -14.11 16.84 -0.71
CA HIS A 156 -13.78 16.24 0.58
C HIS A 156 -15.05 16.09 1.42
N GLY A 157 -15.58 14.87 1.47
CA GLY A 157 -16.78 14.56 2.28
C GLY A 157 -16.51 14.32 3.79
N GLY A 158 -15.25 14.40 4.25
CA GLY A 158 -14.85 14.05 5.61
C GLY A 158 -14.60 15.27 6.52
N GLU A 159 -15.31 16.36 6.34
CA GLU A 159 -15.30 17.43 7.36
C GLU A 159 -16.01 16.91 8.62
N ALA A 160 -15.30 16.98 9.76
CA ALA A 160 -15.91 16.70 11.05
C ALA A 160 -17.12 17.63 11.26
N PRO A 161 -18.29 17.12 11.72
CA PRO A 161 -19.43 17.99 11.98
C PRO A 161 -19.02 19.01 13.04
N THR A 162 -19.09 20.29 12.67
CA THR A 162 -18.85 21.40 13.61
C THR A 162 -20.18 21.77 14.30
N ALA A 163 -20.16 21.86 15.61
CA ALA A 163 -21.33 22.30 16.38
C ALA A 163 -21.70 23.76 16.12
N VAL A 164 -20.82 24.54 15.52
CA VAL A 164 -21.02 25.94 15.17
C VAL A 164 -21.28 26.06 13.65
N LYS A 165 -22.47 26.54 13.27
CA LYS A 165 -22.75 26.94 11.89
C LYS A 165 -21.89 28.16 11.55
N ILE A 166 -20.87 27.98 10.74
CA ILE A 166 -20.17 29.10 10.13
C ILE A 166 -21.04 29.59 8.96
N GLU A 167 -21.74 30.71 9.14
CA GLU A 167 -22.39 31.40 8.03
C GLU A 167 -21.29 31.85 7.04
N LYS A 168 -21.21 31.21 5.90
CA LYS A 168 -20.44 31.71 4.76
C LYS A 168 -21.14 32.98 4.28
N ARG A 169 -20.61 34.15 4.62
CA ARG A 169 -20.97 35.38 3.91
C ARG A 169 -20.52 35.23 2.45
N LEU A 170 -21.47 35.27 1.54
CA LEU A 170 -21.26 35.39 0.10
C LEU A 170 -20.62 36.72 -0.25
#